data_9024dbaa24e67d462d32f3281f4b54ae
#
_entry.id   9024dbaa24e67d462d32f3281f4b54ae
#
_cell.length_a   1.000
_cell.length_b   1.000
_cell.length_c   1.000
_cell.angle_alpha   90.00
_cell.angle_beta   90.00
_cell.angle_gamma   90.00
#
_symmetry.space_group_name_H-M   'P 1'
#
loop_
_entity.id
_entity.type
_entity.pdbx_description
1 polymer ?
#
loop_
_entity_poly.entity_id
_entity_poly.type
_entity_poly.pdbx_seq_one_letter_code
_entity_poly.pdbx_strand_id
1 'polypeptide(L)'
;MPTTHTVDCNAGQKIQDKIAIAQPGDTILVNGNCSENTIIPPEVVRITLDGQGKTVIQAPPKGDGFFVRGREITIKGFTITGGRDGIHLSGSASGASANIVENSIRKTGRHGIHLDHTSVGRIAGNTIEDVHACGIDIAEQSVARVGYLLRPLGPGPNTIRNSGEHGISVNRGSSARIVGNTIENNKGSGVLVTRNSQADVFGNSISGNAGNGITASHNAGINMTNEDNLFNLGPNRTEAGAKNAGFGLAGSVGGYADGPMGTLAGARGTKQIEAGCIDRLTS
;
A
#
# COMPACT_ATOMS: atom_id res chain seq x y z
N MET A 1 15.99 28.24 4.86
CA MET A 1 14.56 28.19 4.57
C MET A 1 14.33 27.10 3.53
N PRO A 2 13.23 26.36 3.57
CA PRO A 2 12.91 25.39 2.53
C PRO A 2 12.88 26.04 1.15
N THR A 3 13.43 25.36 0.16
CA THR A 3 13.53 25.82 -1.23
C THR A 3 12.61 24.98 -2.12
N THR A 4 12.07 25.60 -3.16
CA THR A 4 11.35 24.86 -4.20
C THR A 4 12.24 24.76 -5.44
N HIS A 5 12.55 23.52 -5.82
CA HIS A 5 13.24 23.20 -7.07
C HIS A 5 12.22 22.78 -8.13
N THR A 6 12.54 23.03 -9.38
CA THR A 6 11.71 22.58 -10.51
C THR A 6 12.49 21.63 -11.40
N VAL A 7 11.77 20.64 -11.94
CA VAL A 7 12.29 19.70 -12.95
C VAL A 7 11.31 19.66 -14.10
N ASP A 8 11.79 19.92 -15.30
CA ASP A 8 11.07 19.68 -16.54
C ASP A 8 11.71 18.50 -17.29
N CYS A 9 11.08 17.33 -17.14
CA CYS A 9 11.56 16.12 -17.79
C CYS A 9 11.47 16.18 -19.33
N ASN A 10 10.53 16.96 -19.87
CA ASN A 10 10.42 17.14 -21.33
C ASN A 10 11.60 17.97 -21.89
N ALA A 11 12.22 18.80 -21.05
CA ALA A 11 13.45 19.53 -21.37
C ALA A 11 14.74 18.71 -21.08
N GLY A 12 14.59 17.41 -20.73
CA GLY A 12 15.72 16.52 -20.44
C GLY A 12 16.31 16.66 -19.04
N GLN A 13 15.69 17.44 -18.17
CA GLN A 13 16.12 17.52 -16.77
C GLN A 13 15.74 16.24 -16.01
N LYS A 14 16.51 15.90 -14.98
CA LYS A 14 16.29 14.70 -14.16
C LYS A 14 15.94 15.05 -12.72
N ILE A 15 15.04 14.27 -12.15
CA ILE A 15 14.68 14.35 -10.72
C ILE A 15 15.92 14.07 -9.86
N GLN A 16 16.73 13.10 -10.28
CA GLN A 16 17.94 12.70 -9.57
C GLN A 16 18.92 13.86 -9.33
N ASP A 17 19.06 14.78 -10.28
CA ASP A 17 19.96 15.94 -10.14
C ASP A 17 19.50 16.90 -9.04
N LYS A 18 18.19 17.02 -8.83
CA LYS A 18 17.65 17.87 -7.77
C LYS A 18 17.66 17.18 -6.40
N ILE A 19 17.46 15.86 -6.35
CA ILE A 19 17.62 15.08 -5.12
C ILE A 19 19.05 15.24 -4.57
N ALA A 20 20.06 15.25 -5.44
CA ALA A 20 21.47 15.35 -5.05
C ALA A 20 21.83 16.66 -4.31
N ILE A 21 21.05 17.72 -4.50
CA ILE A 21 21.30 19.04 -3.88
C ILE A 21 20.21 19.45 -2.88
N ALA A 22 19.14 18.70 -2.78
CA ALA A 22 18.00 19.03 -1.92
C ALA A 22 18.38 19.02 -0.43
N GLN A 23 17.86 19.98 0.29
CA GLN A 23 18.01 20.12 1.74
C GLN A 23 16.71 19.71 2.47
N PRO A 24 16.79 19.33 3.75
CA PRO A 24 15.60 19.01 4.53
C PRO A 24 14.55 20.12 4.52
N GLY A 25 13.35 19.79 4.09
CA GLY A 25 12.22 20.71 3.93
C GLY A 25 11.98 21.15 2.48
N ASP A 26 12.90 20.87 1.57
CA ASP A 26 12.77 21.27 0.17
C ASP A 26 11.64 20.50 -0.55
N THR A 27 11.08 21.17 -1.55
CA THR A 27 10.10 20.58 -2.47
C THR A 27 10.67 20.56 -3.88
N ILE A 28 10.57 19.41 -4.54
CA ILE A 28 10.92 19.23 -5.95
C ILE A 28 9.61 19.10 -6.74
N LEU A 29 9.25 20.16 -7.47
CA LEU A 29 8.12 20.16 -8.39
C LEU A 29 8.56 19.56 -9.72
N VAL A 30 7.87 18.51 -10.15
CA VAL A 30 8.22 17.79 -11.37
C VAL A 30 7.14 17.95 -12.42
N ASN A 31 7.54 18.15 -13.66
CA ASN A 31 6.67 18.26 -14.81
C ASN A 31 7.13 17.34 -15.94
N GLY A 32 6.16 16.89 -16.75
CA GLY A 32 6.43 16.18 -18.00
C GLY A 32 6.54 14.66 -17.84
N ASN A 33 7.12 14.02 -18.83
CA ASN A 33 7.32 12.57 -18.89
C ASN A 33 8.77 12.24 -18.54
N CYS A 34 8.98 11.70 -17.35
CA CYS A 34 10.29 11.33 -16.83
C CYS A 34 10.59 9.87 -17.10
N SER A 35 11.73 9.58 -17.74
CA SER A 35 12.18 8.21 -18.01
C SER A 35 13.41 7.93 -17.17
N GLU A 36 13.22 7.58 -15.90
CA GLU A 36 14.31 7.35 -14.95
C GLU A 36 13.91 6.40 -13.81
N ASN A 37 14.91 5.80 -13.17
CA ASN A 37 14.82 5.13 -11.88
C ASN A 37 15.27 6.14 -10.82
N THR A 38 14.33 6.71 -10.11
CA THR A 38 14.61 7.75 -9.12
C THR A 38 15.04 7.14 -7.80
N ILE A 39 16.27 7.39 -7.37
CA ILE A 39 16.83 6.86 -6.11
C ILE A 39 16.91 7.97 -5.08
N ILE A 40 16.33 7.74 -3.92
CA ILE A 40 16.39 8.64 -2.76
C ILE A 40 17.28 7.97 -1.71
N PRO A 41 18.56 8.36 -1.60
CA PRO A 41 19.53 7.68 -0.76
C PRO A 41 19.31 7.99 0.74
N PRO A 42 19.97 7.24 1.67
CA PRO A 42 19.69 7.31 3.11
C PRO A 42 19.96 8.67 3.77
N GLU A 43 20.87 9.44 3.21
CA GLU A 43 21.23 10.79 3.68
C GLU A 43 20.18 11.85 3.36
N VAL A 44 19.30 11.58 2.40
CA VAL A 44 18.23 12.50 2.02
C VAL A 44 17.04 12.34 2.99
N VAL A 45 16.66 13.44 3.62
CA VAL A 45 15.58 13.44 4.62
C VAL A 45 14.63 14.63 4.41
N ARG A 46 13.36 14.43 4.72
CA ARG A 46 12.33 15.49 4.77
C ARG A 46 12.19 16.29 3.49
N ILE A 47 12.21 15.65 2.32
CA ILE A 47 11.92 16.31 1.05
C ILE A 47 10.55 15.88 0.52
N THR A 48 9.96 16.74 -0.28
CA THR A 48 8.73 16.48 -1.02
C THR A 48 9.01 16.39 -2.52
N LEU A 49 8.60 15.30 -3.13
CA LEU A 49 8.54 15.11 -4.57
C LEU A 49 7.09 15.28 -5.00
N ASP A 50 6.77 16.26 -5.81
CA ASP A 50 5.42 16.60 -6.22
C ASP A 50 5.27 16.59 -7.74
N GLY A 51 4.55 15.59 -8.25
CA GLY A 51 4.21 15.45 -9.66
C GLY A 51 3.03 16.30 -10.11
N GLN A 52 2.42 17.06 -9.19
CA GLN A 52 1.34 18.01 -9.45
C GLN A 52 0.10 17.39 -10.14
N GLY A 53 -0.12 16.09 -10.01
CA GLY A 53 -1.21 15.36 -10.65
C GLY A 53 -1.08 15.16 -12.17
N LYS A 54 0.03 15.57 -12.77
CA LYS A 54 0.21 15.54 -14.25
C LYS A 54 1.54 14.95 -14.72
N THR A 55 2.48 14.67 -13.83
CA THR A 55 3.79 14.09 -14.17
C THR A 55 3.70 12.58 -14.33
N VAL A 56 4.30 12.05 -15.37
CA VAL A 56 4.41 10.61 -15.63
C VAL A 56 5.85 10.16 -15.39
N ILE A 57 6.01 9.14 -14.56
CA ILE A 57 7.26 8.39 -14.40
C ILE A 57 7.15 7.11 -15.21
N GLN A 58 7.95 6.98 -16.26
CA GLN A 58 8.14 5.74 -16.98
C GLN A 58 9.37 5.05 -16.42
N ALA A 59 9.17 4.13 -15.48
CA ALA A 59 10.27 3.41 -14.84
C ALA A 59 10.90 2.37 -15.80
N PRO A 60 12.22 2.21 -15.78
CA PRO A 60 12.89 1.21 -16.61
C PRO A 60 12.58 -0.21 -16.10
N PRO A 61 12.59 -1.25 -16.97
CA PRO A 61 12.11 -2.61 -16.61
C PRO A 61 12.81 -3.25 -15.40
N LYS A 62 14.05 -2.92 -15.12
CA LYS A 62 14.85 -3.45 -13.99
C LYS A 62 14.97 -2.47 -12.82
N GLY A 63 14.46 -1.26 -12.95
CA GLY A 63 14.44 -0.23 -11.90
C GLY A 63 13.07 -0.07 -11.28
N ASP A 64 12.98 0.74 -10.27
CA ASP A 64 11.73 1.13 -9.64
C ASP A 64 11.33 2.54 -10.12
N GLY A 65 10.07 2.92 -10.00
CA GLY A 65 9.71 4.32 -10.23
C GLY A 65 10.43 5.22 -9.24
N PHE A 66 10.29 4.88 -7.95
CA PHE A 66 11.04 5.50 -6.85
C PHE A 66 11.61 4.40 -5.95
N PHE A 67 12.92 4.40 -5.74
CA PHE A 67 13.60 3.59 -4.73
C PHE A 67 14.00 4.47 -3.55
N VAL A 68 13.35 4.27 -2.40
CA VAL A 68 13.44 5.15 -1.23
C VAL A 68 14.23 4.46 -0.12
N ARG A 69 15.34 5.04 0.27
CA ARG A 69 16.13 4.71 1.45
C ARG A 69 16.22 5.88 2.43
N GLY A 70 15.74 7.05 2.01
CA GLY A 70 15.65 8.25 2.82
C GLY A 70 14.50 8.21 3.83
N ARG A 71 14.44 9.21 4.71
CA ARG A 71 13.44 9.30 5.77
C ARG A 71 12.56 10.52 5.64
N GLU A 72 11.29 10.38 6.07
CA GLU A 72 10.30 11.45 6.02
C GLU A 72 10.12 12.03 4.60
N ILE A 73 10.19 11.15 3.60
CA ILE A 73 10.03 11.52 2.19
C ILE A 73 8.54 11.61 1.87
N THR A 74 8.13 12.62 1.13
CA THR A 74 6.78 12.68 0.57
C THR A 74 6.84 12.51 -0.95
N ILE A 75 6.07 11.54 -1.48
CA ILE A 75 5.92 11.29 -2.93
C ILE A 75 4.44 11.44 -3.26
N LYS A 76 4.10 12.45 -4.04
CA LYS A 76 2.69 12.74 -4.33
C LYS A 76 2.45 13.22 -5.76
N GLY A 77 1.23 12.94 -6.24
CA GLY A 77 0.73 13.50 -7.50
C GLY A 77 1.41 12.97 -8.76
N PHE A 78 2.00 11.78 -8.74
CA PHE A 78 2.61 11.15 -9.90
C PHE A 78 1.71 10.09 -10.53
N THR A 79 1.81 9.94 -11.84
CA THR A 79 1.46 8.71 -12.54
C THR A 79 2.72 7.89 -12.75
N ILE A 80 2.80 6.69 -12.17
CA ILE A 80 3.98 5.83 -12.23
C ILE A 80 3.61 4.58 -13.04
N THR A 81 4.40 4.26 -14.05
CA THR A 81 4.14 3.10 -14.91
C THR A 81 5.42 2.36 -15.28
N GLY A 82 5.31 1.05 -15.49
CA GLY A 82 6.47 0.20 -15.77
C GLY A 82 7.35 -0.06 -14.54
N GLY A 83 8.59 -0.40 -14.77
CA GLY A 83 9.54 -0.73 -13.71
C GLY A 83 9.32 -2.08 -13.04
N ARG A 84 10.16 -2.41 -12.08
CA ARG A 84 9.97 -3.57 -11.19
C ARG A 84 8.87 -3.26 -10.19
N ASP A 85 9.08 -2.28 -9.32
CA ASP A 85 8.08 -1.74 -8.39
C ASP A 85 7.74 -0.29 -8.76
N GLY A 86 6.52 0.13 -8.46
CA GLY A 86 6.17 1.55 -8.63
C GLY A 86 6.92 2.42 -7.64
N ILE A 87 6.76 2.13 -6.34
CA ILE A 87 7.49 2.79 -5.24
C ILE A 87 7.99 1.70 -4.29
N HIS A 88 9.30 1.65 -4.07
CA HIS A 88 9.95 0.71 -3.17
C HIS A 88 10.64 1.44 -2.03
N LEU A 89 10.22 1.18 -0.79
CA LEU A 89 10.89 1.63 0.43
C LEU A 89 11.74 0.50 0.99
N SER A 90 13.04 0.72 1.16
CA SER A 90 13.93 -0.26 1.77
C SER A 90 14.73 0.36 2.93
N GLY A 91 14.45 -0.14 4.13
CA GLY A 91 15.02 0.38 5.38
C GLY A 91 16.38 -0.19 5.77
N SER A 92 17.00 -0.99 4.93
CA SER A 92 18.17 -1.85 5.23
C SER A 92 19.38 -1.19 5.91
N ALA A 93 19.52 0.14 5.86
CA ALA A 93 20.69 0.82 6.46
C ALA A 93 20.32 1.80 7.58
N SER A 94 19.16 2.45 7.50
CA SER A 94 18.84 3.57 8.39
C SER A 94 17.33 3.74 8.66
N GLY A 95 16.53 2.80 8.21
CA GLY A 95 15.08 2.87 8.29
C GLY A 95 14.49 3.88 7.29
N ALA A 96 13.99 3.41 6.15
CA ALA A 96 13.31 4.28 5.19
C ALA A 96 11.93 4.67 5.69
N SER A 97 11.51 5.91 5.45
CA SER A 97 10.12 6.29 5.74
C SER A 97 9.56 7.26 4.70
N ALA A 98 8.30 7.03 4.31
CA ALA A 98 7.64 7.90 3.34
C ALA A 98 6.13 8.06 3.55
N ASN A 99 5.64 9.24 3.12
CA ASN A 99 4.24 9.48 2.82
C ASN A 99 4.05 9.31 1.31
N ILE A 100 3.27 8.32 0.91
CA ILE A 100 2.96 8.00 -0.49
C ILE A 100 1.50 8.36 -0.70
N VAL A 101 1.24 9.48 -1.34
CA VAL A 101 -0.11 10.04 -1.36
C VAL A 101 -0.53 10.53 -2.75
N GLU A 102 -1.78 10.24 -3.12
CA GLU A 102 -2.39 10.76 -4.34
C GLU A 102 -1.61 10.44 -5.63
N ASN A 103 -1.01 9.23 -5.70
CA ASN A 103 -0.35 8.74 -6.91
C ASN A 103 -1.25 7.75 -7.67
N SER A 104 -1.05 7.66 -8.97
CA SER A 104 -1.59 6.62 -9.84
C SER A 104 -0.46 5.68 -10.25
N ILE A 105 -0.51 4.41 -9.81
CA ILE A 105 0.55 3.42 -10.03
C ILE A 105 -0.02 2.26 -10.83
N ARG A 106 0.60 1.94 -11.98
CA ARG A 106 0.07 0.90 -12.85
C ARG A 106 1.13 0.18 -13.69
N LYS A 107 0.79 -1.05 -14.09
CA LYS A 107 1.61 -1.86 -15.03
C LYS A 107 3.06 -2.05 -14.58
N THR A 108 3.27 -2.21 -13.27
CA THR A 108 4.58 -2.56 -12.72
C THR A 108 4.86 -4.04 -12.89
N GLY A 109 6.13 -4.40 -13.01
CA GLY A 109 6.57 -5.79 -13.20
C GLY A 109 6.53 -6.63 -11.92
N ARG A 110 6.31 -6.03 -10.75
CA ARG A 110 6.14 -6.72 -9.46
C ARG A 110 5.05 -6.02 -8.64
N HIS A 111 5.39 -5.24 -7.64
CA HIS A 111 4.41 -4.59 -6.76
C HIS A 111 4.12 -3.15 -7.18
N GLY A 112 2.93 -2.67 -6.84
CA GLY A 112 2.64 -1.24 -6.95
C GLY A 112 3.46 -0.44 -5.94
N ILE A 113 3.31 -0.76 -4.65
CA ILE A 113 4.10 -0.20 -3.55
C ILE A 113 4.68 -1.36 -2.75
N HIS A 114 5.98 -1.33 -2.49
CA HIS A 114 6.70 -2.33 -1.72
C HIS A 114 7.44 -1.70 -0.55
N LEU A 115 7.25 -2.24 0.65
CA LEU A 115 7.97 -1.89 1.88
C LEU A 115 8.73 -3.12 2.37
N ASP A 116 10.03 -2.99 2.55
CA ASP A 116 10.84 -4.05 3.15
C ASP A 116 11.89 -3.52 4.13
N HIS A 117 12.55 -4.44 4.84
CA HIS A 117 13.69 -4.17 5.73
C HIS A 117 13.39 -3.03 6.74
N THR A 118 12.35 -3.19 7.57
CA THR A 118 11.98 -2.25 8.65
C THR A 118 11.59 -0.84 8.18
N SER A 119 11.01 -0.72 7.00
CA SER A 119 10.50 0.55 6.46
C SER A 119 9.19 0.99 7.12
N VAL A 120 8.92 2.29 7.08
CA VAL A 120 7.67 2.86 7.58
C VAL A 120 6.93 3.63 6.49
N GLY A 121 5.70 3.21 6.16
CA GLY A 121 4.89 3.82 5.11
C GLY A 121 3.58 4.43 5.62
N ARG A 122 3.22 5.59 5.07
CA ARG A 122 1.86 6.13 5.11
C ARG A 122 1.35 6.22 3.69
N ILE A 123 0.33 5.43 3.35
CA ILE A 123 -0.11 5.20 1.98
C ILE A 123 -1.59 5.57 1.88
N ALA A 124 -1.91 6.67 1.20
CA ALA A 124 -3.28 7.18 1.16
C ALA A 124 -3.62 7.90 -0.15
N GLY A 125 -4.87 7.78 -0.59
CA GLY A 125 -5.36 8.46 -1.78
C GLY A 125 -4.76 7.95 -3.09
N ASN A 126 -4.07 6.79 -3.09
CA ASN A 126 -3.46 6.27 -4.30
C ASN A 126 -4.44 5.37 -5.07
N THR A 127 -4.33 5.38 -6.39
CA THR A 127 -4.91 4.37 -7.28
C THR A 127 -3.80 3.43 -7.74
N ILE A 128 -3.93 2.14 -7.42
CA ILE A 128 -2.95 1.10 -7.76
C ILE A 128 -3.67 0.03 -8.56
N GLU A 129 -3.24 -0.16 -9.81
CA GLU A 129 -3.96 -1.05 -10.72
C GLU A 129 -3.06 -1.77 -11.71
N ASP A 130 -3.51 -2.95 -12.16
CA ASP A 130 -2.87 -3.74 -13.24
C ASP A 130 -1.38 -4.03 -12.96
N VAL A 131 -1.01 -4.24 -11.70
CA VAL A 131 0.35 -4.60 -11.30
C VAL A 131 0.54 -6.13 -11.34
N HIS A 132 1.77 -6.60 -11.58
CA HIS A 132 2.01 -8.03 -11.81
C HIS A 132 1.92 -8.89 -10.54
N ALA A 133 2.31 -8.38 -9.39
CA ALA A 133 2.21 -9.07 -8.10
C ALA A 133 1.18 -8.37 -7.18
N CYS A 134 1.52 -8.05 -5.94
CA CYS A 134 0.61 -7.38 -5.01
C CYS A 134 0.45 -5.88 -5.31
N GLY A 135 -0.73 -5.34 -5.09
CA GLY A 135 -0.94 -3.90 -5.14
C GLY A 135 -0.04 -3.18 -4.15
N ILE A 136 -0.11 -3.59 -2.88
CA ILE A 136 0.79 -3.14 -1.80
C ILE A 136 1.35 -4.37 -1.09
N ASP A 137 2.68 -4.44 -0.95
CA ASP A 137 3.37 -5.48 -0.17
C ASP A 137 4.15 -4.86 0.98
N ILE A 138 3.89 -5.32 2.21
CA ILE A 138 4.51 -4.84 3.45
C ILE A 138 5.22 -6.04 4.07
N ALA A 139 6.54 -6.05 3.98
CA ALA A 139 7.37 -7.20 4.29
C ALA A 139 8.51 -6.88 5.25
N GLU A 140 9.09 -7.93 5.85
CA GLU A 140 10.35 -7.87 6.57
C GLU A 140 10.36 -6.82 7.69
N GLN A 141 9.43 -7.00 8.66
CA GLN A 141 9.29 -6.17 9.86
C GLN A 141 8.95 -4.69 9.55
N SER A 142 8.38 -4.42 8.39
CA SER A 142 7.95 -3.08 8.01
C SER A 142 6.59 -2.73 8.63
N VAL A 143 6.32 -1.43 8.73
CA VAL A 143 5.10 -0.91 9.32
C VAL A 143 4.38 0.03 8.35
N ALA A 144 3.07 -0.13 8.18
CA ALA A 144 2.32 0.75 7.30
C ALA A 144 0.96 1.18 7.88
N ARG A 145 0.58 2.42 7.54
CA ARG A 145 -0.82 2.87 7.59
C ARG A 145 -1.32 3.01 6.15
N VAL A 146 -2.36 2.26 5.80
CA VAL A 146 -2.91 2.18 4.45
C VAL A 146 -4.37 2.63 4.47
N GLY A 147 -4.67 3.72 3.76
CA GLY A 147 -5.98 4.34 3.73
C GLY A 147 -6.07 5.61 4.54
N TYR A 148 -7.15 5.83 5.30
CA TYR A 148 -7.30 7.03 6.11
C TYR A 148 -6.19 7.20 7.14
N LEU A 149 -5.49 8.32 7.08
CA LEU A 149 -4.35 8.61 7.95
C LEU A 149 -4.74 9.44 9.17
N LEU A 150 -5.48 10.53 8.98
CA LEU A 150 -5.93 11.47 10.03
C LEU A 150 -7.16 12.24 9.56
N ARG A 151 -8.01 12.68 10.49
CA ARG A 151 -9.07 13.67 10.22
C ARG A 151 -8.54 15.09 10.46
N PRO A 152 -9.12 16.10 9.80
CA PRO A 152 -10.08 16.11 8.68
C PRO A 152 -9.45 16.34 7.31
N LEU A 153 -8.12 16.46 7.18
CA LEU A 153 -7.41 17.03 6.04
C LEU A 153 -6.40 16.09 5.37
N GLY A 154 -6.48 14.80 5.63
CA GLY A 154 -5.61 13.83 4.97
C GLY A 154 -6.17 13.37 3.63
N PRO A 155 -5.31 12.89 2.70
CA PRO A 155 -5.75 12.18 1.52
C PRO A 155 -6.66 11.01 1.91
N GLY A 156 -7.62 10.71 1.06
CA GLY A 156 -8.63 9.69 1.27
C GLY A 156 -8.08 8.25 1.18
N PRO A 157 -8.97 7.27 1.09
CA PRO A 157 -8.61 5.87 0.95
C PRO A 157 -7.93 5.58 -0.40
N ASN A 158 -7.20 4.46 -0.45
CA ASN A 158 -6.67 3.97 -1.70
C ASN A 158 -7.70 3.12 -2.46
N THR A 159 -7.57 3.08 -3.78
CA THR A 159 -8.21 2.10 -4.65
C THR A 159 -7.13 1.15 -5.16
N ILE A 160 -7.29 -0.16 -4.90
CA ILE A 160 -6.32 -1.21 -5.25
C ILE A 160 -7.05 -2.29 -6.02
N ARG A 161 -6.71 -2.45 -7.30
CA ARG A 161 -7.46 -3.36 -8.16
C ARG A 161 -6.62 -4.04 -9.24
N ASN A 162 -7.12 -5.19 -9.72
CA ASN A 162 -6.54 -5.95 -10.82
C ASN A 162 -5.06 -6.34 -10.58
N SER A 163 -4.64 -6.50 -9.33
CA SER A 163 -3.30 -6.99 -9.03
C SER A 163 -3.17 -8.46 -9.42
N GLY A 164 -2.00 -8.86 -9.93
CA GLY A 164 -1.72 -10.24 -10.34
C GLY A 164 -1.66 -11.24 -9.19
N GLU A 165 -1.56 -10.75 -7.96
CA GLU A 165 -1.61 -11.53 -6.72
C GLU A 165 -2.64 -10.91 -5.76
N HIS A 166 -2.24 -10.51 -4.56
CA HIS A 166 -3.12 -9.93 -3.54
C HIS A 166 -3.29 -8.42 -3.73
N GLY A 167 -4.42 -7.89 -3.26
CA GLY A 167 -4.57 -6.44 -3.17
C GLY A 167 -3.53 -5.85 -2.23
N ILE A 168 -3.56 -6.29 -0.96
CA ILE A 168 -2.58 -5.91 0.08
C ILE A 168 -2.04 -7.18 0.72
N SER A 169 -0.71 -7.27 0.86
CA SER A 169 0.00 -8.34 1.57
C SER A 169 0.75 -7.75 2.76
N VAL A 170 0.62 -8.37 3.95
CA VAL A 170 1.38 -8.05 5.16
C VAL A 170 2.07 -9.33 5.61
N ASN A 171 3.38 -9.37 5.52
CA ASN A 171 4.12 -10.61 5.70
C ASN A 171 5.46 -10.44 6.41
N ARG A 172 6.04 -11.58 6.87
CA ARG A 172 7.37 -11.65 7.50
C ARG A 172 7.54 -10.70 8.70
N GLY A 173 6.63 -10.82 9.69
CA GLY A 173 6.71 -10.07 10.95
C GLY A 173 6.35 -8.60 10.84
N SER A 174 5.65 -8.21 9.78
CA SER A 174 5.23 -6.84 9.52
C SER A 174 3.93 -6.48 10.22
N SER A 175 3.66 -5.18 10.35
CA SER A 175 2.43 -4.67 10.94
C SER A 175 1.76 -3.63 10.05
N ALA A 176 0.43 -3.68 9.95
CA ALA A 176 -0.31 -2.72 9.16
C ALA A 176 -1.63 -2.30 9.81
N ARG A 177 -2.04 -1.05 9.54
CA ARG A 177 -3.39 -0.57 9.77
C ARG A 177 -4.02 -0.25 8.41
N ILE A 178 -5.04 -1.02 8.01
CA ILE A 178 -5.67 -1.00 6.68
C ILE A 178 -7.11 -0.50 6.83
N VAL A 179 -7.37 0.74 6.45
CA VAL A 179 -8.62 1.44 6.82
C VAL A 179 -9.25 2.15 5.65
N GLY A 180 -10.51 1.80 5.36
CA GLY A 180 -11.38 2.53 4.44
C GLY A 180 -11.08 2.34 2.95
N ASN A 181 -10.19 1.44 2.57
CA ASN A 181 -9.78 1.26 1.18
C ASN A 181 -10.84 0.51 0.34
N THR A 182 -10.78 0.70 -0.97
CA THR A 182 -11.45 -0.15 -1.97
C THR A 182 -10.43 -1.12 -2.53
N ILE A 183 -10.68 -2.44 -2.37
CA ILE A 183 -9.76 -3.52 -2.74
C ILE A 183 -10.53 -4.55 -3.57
N GLU A 184 -10.33 -4.53 -4.88
CA GLU A 184 -11.22 -5.26 -5.76
C GLU A 184 -10.53 -5.95 -6.94
N ASN A 185 -11.14 -7.06 -7.38
CA ASN A 185 -10.76 -7.76 -8.61
C ASN A 185 -9.28 -8.20 -8.68
N ASN A 186 -8.64 -8.43 -7.53
CA ASN A 186 -7.27 -8.94 -7.49
C ASN A 186 -7.26 -10.47 -7.68
N LYS A 187 -6.20 -11.02 -8.25
CA LYS A 187 -6.11 -12.47 -8.54
C LYS A 187 -5.87 -13.34 -7.31
N GLY A 188 -5.45 -12.77 -6.20
CA GLY A 188 -5.35 -13.42 -4.90
C GLY A 188 -6.45 -12.97 -3.95
N SER A 189 -6.17 -12.95 -2.65
CA SER A 189 -7.05 -12.38 -1.63
C SER A 189 -7.03 -10.85 -1.68
N GLY A 190 -8.12 -10.21 -1.26
CA GLY A 190 -8.13 -8.76 -1.11
C GLY A 190 -7.03 -8.32 -0.14
N VAL A 191 -7.03 -8.88 1.07
CA VAL A 191 -5.98 -8.68 2.09
C VAL A 191 -5.42 -10.02 2.51
N LEU A 192 -4.09 -10.18 2.49
CA LEU A 192 -3.37 -11.32 3.05
C LEU A 192 -2.51 -10.85 4.22
N VAL A 193 -2.67 -11.46 5.40
CA VAL A 193 -1.77 -11.30 6.55
C VAL A 193 -1.16 -12.65 6.87
N THR A 194 0.17 -12.76 6.87
CA THR A 194 0.83 -14.06 6.97
C THR A 194 2.20 -13.97 7.65
N ARG A 195 2.74 -15.13 8.09
CA ARG A 195 4.12 -15.26 8.61
C ARG A 195 4.41 -14.33 9.79
N ASN A 196 3.71 -14.56 10.91
CA ASN A 196 3.86 -13.81 12.17
C ASN A 196 3.58 -12.30 12.04
N SER A 197 2.76 -11.89 11.08
CA SER A 197 2.39 -10.49 10.86
C SER A 197 1.07 -10.15 11.52
N GLN A 198 0.82 -8.85 11.73
CA GLN A 198 -0.38 -8.34 12.38
C GLN A 198 -1.03 -7.24 11.56
N ALA A 199 -2.35 -7.19 11.53
CA ALA A 199 -3.06 -6.09 10.88
C ALA A 199 -4.37 -5.72 11.58
N ASP A 200 -4.60 -4.41 11.72
CA ASP A 200 -5.94 -3.87 11.97
C ASP A 200 -6.60 -3.61 10.61
N VAL A 201 -7.76 -4.22 10.38
CA VAL A 201 -8.43 -4.18 9.08
C VAL A 201 -9.90 -3.83 9.27
N PHE A 202 -10.29 -2.59 9.01
CA PHE A 202 -11.69 -2.19 9.18
C PHE A 202 -12.15 -1.12 8.18
N GLY A 203 -13.44 -1.06 7.92
CA GLY A 203 -14.06 -0.06 7.05
C GLY A 203 -13.73 -0.20 5.57
N ASN A 204 -13.11 -1.29 5.14
CA ASN A 204 -12.73 -1.47 3.74
C ASN A 204 -13.87 -2.08 2.92
N SER A 205 -13.96 -1.72 1.64
CA SER A 205 -14.74 -2.43 0.63
C SER A 205 -13.84 -3.46 -0.06
N ILE A 206 -14.14 -4.75 0.09
CA ILE A 206 -13.30 -5.86 -0.37
C ILE A 206 -14.13 -6.81 -1.23
N SER A 207 -14.01 -6.71 -2.56
CA SER A 207 -14.97 -7.31 -3.48
C SER A 207 -14.30 -7.91 -4.73
N GLY A 208 -14.91 -8.94 -5.28
CA GLY A 208 -14.55 -9.50 -6.60
C GLY A 208 -13.15 -10.12 -6.66
N ASN A 209 -12.46 -10.31 -5.54
CA ASN A 209 -11.13 -10.90 -5.54
C ASN A 209 -11.21 -12.42 -5.84
N ALA A 210 -10.27 -12.94 -6.61
CA ALA A 210 -10.28 -14.37 -7.01
C ALA A 210 -9.92 -15.32 -5.85
N GLY A 211 -9.35 -14.81 -4.76
CA GLY A 211 -9.18 -15.53 -3.50
C GLY A 211 -10.24 -15.18 -2.47
N ASN A 212 -9.86 -15.11 -1.20
CA ASN A 212 -10.72 -14.67 -0.12
C ASN A 212 -10.79 -13.14 -0.04
N GLY A 213 -11.78 -12.59 0.64
CA GLY A 213 -11.76 -11.18 0.98
C GLY A 213 -10.55 -10.87 1.86
N ILE A 214 -10.46 -11.53 3.01
CA ILE A 214 -9.33 -11.42 3.94
C ILE A 214 -8.80 -12.82 4.26
N THR A 215 -7.49 -12.95 4.39
CA THR A 215 -6.83 -14.22 4.80
C THR A 215 -5.83 -13.95 5.92
N ALA A 216 -5.93 -14.71 7.01
CA ALA A 216 -4.93 -14.81 8.07
C ALA A 216 -4.28 -16.20 8.05
N SER A 217 -2.95 -16.29 7.97
CA SER A 217 -2.27 -17.59 7.92
C SER A 217 -0.87 -17.54 8.55
N HIS A 218 -0.32 -18.73 8.90
CA HIS A 218 1.03 -18.85 9.43
C HIS A 218 1.28 -17.95 10.65
N ASN A 219 0.48 -18.15 11.70
CA ASN A 219 0.54 -17.40 12.97
C ASN A 219 0.33 -15.87 12.80
N ALA A 220 -0.42 -15.46 11.80
CA ALA A 220 -0.75 -14.06 11.61
C ALA A 220 -2.04 -13.68 12.36
N GLY A 221 -2.12 -12.42 12.79
CA GLY A 221 -3.29 -11.87 13.49
C GLY A 221 -3.99 -10.79 12.70
N ILE A 222 -5.31 -10.80 12.74
CA ILE A 222 -6.16 -9.77 12.19
C ILE A 222 -7.11 -9.29 13.29
N ASN A 223 -7.12 -7.97 13.53
CA ASN A 223 -8.11 -7.30 14.34
C ASN A 223 -9.01 -6.45 13.42
N MET A 224 -10.32 -6.66 13.50
CA MET A 224 -11.32 -5.94 12.73
C MET A 224 -12.16 -4.98 13.59
N THR A 225 -11.79 -4.78 14.86
CA THR A 225 -12.45 -3.82 15.73
C THR A 225 -12.07 -2.38 15.34
N ASN A 226 -13.05 -1.50 15.33
CA ASN A 226 -12.84 -0.06 15.19
C ASN A 226 -13.00 0.60 16.56
N GLU A 227 -12.14 0.24 17.50
CA GLU A 227 -12.22 0.67 18.90
C GLU A 227 -12.26 2.20 19.07
N ASP A 228 -11.50 2.89 18.24
CA ASP A 228 -11.40 4.36 18.32
C ASP A 228 -12.54 5.08 17.59
N ASN A 229 -13.34 4.41 16.78
CA ASN A 229 -14.36 4.99 15.87
C ASN A 229 -13.89 6.28 15.16
N LEU A 230 -12.60 6.35 14.88
CA LEU A 230 -11.90 7.57 14.47
C LEU A 230 -12.42 8.17 13.17
N PHE A 231 -13.01 7.37 12.29
CA PHE A 231 -13.43 7.81 10.95
C PHE A 231 -14.93 7.64 10.71
N ASN A 232 -15.69 7.26 11.74
CA ASN A 232 -17.11 6.92 11.62
C ASN A 232 -17.34 5.91 10.47
N LEU A 233 -16.41 4.95 10.32
CA LEU A 233 -16.48 3.88 9.34
C LEU A 233 -17.14 2.66 9.97
N GLY A 234 -18.05 2.05 9.22
CA GLY A 234 -18.60 0.75 9.57
C GLY A 234 -17.55 -0.37 9.46
N PRO A 235 -17.94 -1.63 9.73
CA PRO A 235 -17.07 -2.79 9.52
C PRO A 235 -16.69 -2.97 8.04
N ASN A 236 -15.80 -3.93 7.75
CA ASN A 236 -15.48 -4.30 6.38
C ASN A 236 -16.72 -4.80 5.64
N ARG A 237 -16.78 -4.57 4.33
CA ARG A 237 -17.92 -4.97 3.52
C ARG A 237 -17.50 -5.56 2.17
N THR A 238 -18.39 -6.35 1.60
CA THR A 238 -18.36 -6.78 0.21
C THR A 238 -19.52 -6.13 -0.52
N GLU A 239 -19.25 -5.52 -1.66
CA GLU A 239 -20.27 -4.86 -2.47
C GLU A 239 -21.30 -5.88 -2.99
N ALA A 240 -22.54 -5.47 -3.07
CA ALA A 240 -23.63 -6.33 -3.53
C ALA A 240 -23.38 -6.84 -4.96
N GLY A 241 -23.47 -8.16 -5.14
CA GLY A 241 -23.21 -8.81 -6.42
C GLY A 241 -21.75 -9.05 -6.78
N ALA A 242 -20.78 -8.51 -6.03
CA ALA A 242 -19.33 -8.63 -6.29
C ALA A 242 -18.61 -9.46 -5.23
N LYS A 243 -19.09 -10.69 -4.96
CA LYS A 243 -18.47 -11.58 -3.96
C LYS A 243 -17.05 -11.98 -4.34
N ASN A 244 -16.18 -12.13 -3.34
CA ASN A 244 -14.87 -12.76 -3.52
C ASN A 244 -15.05 -14.24 -3.91
N ALA A 245 -14.17 -14.81 -4.70
CA ALA A 245 -14.35 -16.18 -5.20
C ALA A 245 -14.15 -17.23 -4.10
N GLY A 246 -13.33 -16.96 -3.08
CA GLY A 246 -13.16 -17.80 -1.89
C GLY A 246 -14.20 -17.50 -0.82
N PHE A 247 -13.75 -17.28 0.41
CA PHE A 247 -14.55 -16.88 1.56
C PHE A 247 -14.46 -15.36 1.79
N GLY A 248 -15.39 -14.80 2.55
CA GLY A 248 -15.26 -13.42 3.04
C GLY A 248 -14.01 -13.28 3.88
N LEU A 249 -13.82 -14.19 4.85
CA LEU A 249 -12.59 -14.31 5.65
C LEU A 249 -12.17 -15.78 5.74
N ALA A 250 -10.85 -16.03 5.65
CA ALA A 250 -10.27 -17.35 5.90
C ALA A 250 -9.11 -17.28 6.90
N GLY A 251 -9.08 -18.21 7.85
CA GLY A 251 -7.99 -18.43 8.81
C GLY A 251 -7.40 -19.82 8.61
N SER A 252 -6.07 -19.93 8.49
CA SER A 252 -5.36 -21.19 8.34
C SER A 252 -4.00 -21.17 9.03
N VAL A 253 -3.48 -22.36 9.35
CA VAL A 253 -2.13 -22.56 9.90
C VAL A 253 -1.84 -21.62 11.10
N GLY A 254 -2.68 -21.72 12.16
CA GLY A 254 -2.53 -20.91 13.38
C GLY A 254 -2.91 -19.45 13.24
N GLY A 255 -3.64 -19.08 12.21
CA GLY A 255 -4.14 -17.71 12.03
C GLY A 255 -5.11 -17.30 13.16
N TYR A 256 -5.14 -16.03 13.46
CA TYR A 256 -6.01 -15.41 14.47
C TYR A 256 -6.86 -14.33 13.82
N ALA A 257 -8.15 -14.29 14.16
CA ALA A 257 -9.03 -13.22 13.72
C ALA A 257 -10.00 -12.81 14.84
N ASP A 258 -10.15 -11.51 15.05
CA ASP A 258 -10.98 -10.90 16.09
C ASP A 258 -11.81 -9.74 15.52
N GLY A 259 -12.96 -9.49 16.15
CA GLY A 259 -13.82 -8.35 15.87
C GLY A 259 -14.94 -8.61 14.85
N PRO A 260 -15.68 -7.56 14.47
CA PRO A 260 -16.84 -7.70 13.60
C PRO A 260 -16.46 -7.95 12.13
N MET A 261 -17.00 -9.02 11.57
CA MET A 261 -16.83 -9.37 10.16
C MET A 261 -17.54 -8.39 9.21
N GLY A 262 -18.56 -7.71 9.69
CA GLY A 262 -19.41 -6.89 8.83
C GLY A 262 -20.13 -7.73 7.77
N THR A 263 -20.18 -7.22 6.54
CA THR A 263 -20.81 -7.90 5.40
C THR A 263 -19.80 -8.56 4.45
N LEU A 264 -18.63 -8.95 4.96
CA LEU A 264 -17.66 -9.70 4.16
C LEU A 264 -18.25 -10.99 3.64
N ALA A 265 -18.20 -11.21 2.34
CA ALA A 265 -18.79 -12.35 1.67
C ALA A 265 -17.87 -12.93 0.59
N GLY A 266 -17.96 -14.24 0.45
CA GLY A 266 -17.34 -14.97 -0.64
C GLY A 266 -18.32 -15.94 -1.28
N ALA A 267 -18.03 -16.40 -2.48
CA ALA A 267 -18.86 -17.38 -3.19
C ALA A 267 -18.91 -18.73 -2.43
N ARG A 268 -17.87 -19.07 -1.66
CA ARG A 268 -17.77 -20.28 -0.84
C ARG A 268 -18.32 -20.11 0.57
N GLY A 269 -18.67 -18.91 1.01
CA GLY A 269 -19.24 -18.60 2.32
C GLY A 269 -18.66 -17.32 2.93
N THR A 270 -19.18 -16.96 4.11
CA THR A 270 -18.72 -15.77 4.83
C THR A 270 -17.37 -15.97 5.49
N LYS A 271 -17.16 -17.14 6.15
CA LYS A 271 -15.88 -17.47 6.80
C LYS A 271 -15.50 -18.94 6.66
N GLN A 272 -14.20 -19.21 6.74
CA GLN A 272 -13.59 -20.53 6.95
C GLN A 272 -12.44 -20.39 7.94
N ILE A 273 -12.51 -21.08 9.06
CA ILE A 273 -11.45 -21.09 10.08
C ILE A 273 -11.01 -22.54 10.29
N GLU A 274 -9.76 -22.85 10.00
CA GLU A 274 -9.20 -24.18 10.17
C GLU A 274 -8.95 -24.52 11.64
N ALA A 275 -8.88 -25.81 11.94
CA ALA A 275 -8.53 -26.30 13.27
C ALA A 275 -7.15 -25.76 13.70
N GLY A 276 -7.02 -25.32 14.94
CA GLY A 276 -5.80 -24.72 15.49
C GLY A 276 -5.68 -23.20 15.26
N CYS A 277 -6.63 -22.59 14.55
CA CYS A 277 -6.77 -21.14 14.48
C CYS A 277 -7.66 -20.60 15.61
N ILE A 278 -7.47 -19.34 15.96
CA ILE A 278 -8.28 -18.66 16.96
C ILE A 278 -9.34 -17.81 16.25
N ASP A 279 -10.60 -18.12 16.54
CA ASP A 279 -11.79 -17.42 16.01
C ASP A 279 -12.49 -16.66 17.15
N ARG A 280 -12.34 -15.33 17.17
CA ARG A 280 -13.08 -14.43 18.06
C ARG A 280 -13.94 -13.44 17.28
N LEU A 281 -14.38 -13.85 16.11
CA LEU A 281 -15.19 -13.03 15.23
C LEU A 281 -16.60 -12.84 15.80
N THR A 282 -17.10 -11.62 15.68
CA THR A 282 -18.49 -11.25 15.98
C THR A 282 -19.27 -10.99 14.69
N SER A 283 -20.56 -11.18 14.74
CA SER A 283 -21.48 -10.95 13.61
C SER A 283 -21.71 -9.46 13.35
#